data_24bef7629b470cea761d59f7687d6a9a
#
_entry.id   24bef7629b470cea761d59f7687d6a9a
#
_cell.length_a   1.000
_cell.length_b   1.000
_cell.length_c   1.000
_cell.angle_alpha   90.00
_cell.angle_beta   90.00
_cell.angle_gamma   90.00
#
_symmetry.space_group_name_H-M   'P 1'
#
loop_
_entity.id
_entity.type
_entity.pdbx_description
1 polymer ?
#
loop_
_entity_poly.entity_id
_entity_poly.type
_entity_poly.pdbx_seq_one_letter_code
_entity_poly.pdbx_strand_id
1 'polypeptide(L)'
;KNGLIGTGDEMVSLVPPIVLNEKIFIMYKTFLTSHDLPSGNLNWKLDLNGARVWSGISYDETTNSIIFVTSNLVNLLGKTDIENDLSNSVVVVDSKNGKIKCNFKDTIHDHWDLDMVGNPIIVKKKINSGEFKKVAYAFSKTGNTFEINLSDCTLANKNSIKQIITDNKSPIKNQTYSNYQIEITNPENL
;
A
#
# COMPACT_ATOMS: atom_id res chain seq x y z
N LYS A 1 8.86 -25.63 -16.39
CA LYS A 1 7.60 -25.74 -15.62
C LYS A 1 7.90 -25.88 -14.13
N ASN A 2 8.81 -25.08 -13.61
CA ASN A 2 9.01 -25.02 -12.17
C ASN A 2 8.19 -23.81 -11.68
N GLY A 3 6.88 -24.03 -11.52
CA GLY A 3 6.04 -23.09 -10.84
C GLY A 3 6.58 -22.85 -9.44
N LEU A 4 6.38 -21.64 -8.95
CA LEU A 4 6.61 -21.30 -7.56
C LEU A 4 5.84 -22.31 -6.69
N ILE A 5 6.53 -23.27 -6.12
CA ILE A 5 5.94 -24.21 -5.17
C ILE A 5 6.10 -23.55 -3.80
N GLY A 6 5.15 -22.68 -3.47
CA GLY A 6 4.93 -22.26 -2.10
C GLY A 6 3.98 -23.26 -1.44
N THR A 7 4.24 -23.59 -0.23
CA THR A 7 3.33 -24.39 0.59
C THR A 7 2.61 -23.45 1.56
N GLY A 8 1.29 -23.44 1.54
CA GLY A 8 0.48 -22.77 2.54
C GLY A 8 -0.07 -21.38 2.16
N ASP A 9 -0.51 -20.65 3.15
CA ASP A 9 -1.20 -19.35 3.05
C ASP A 9 -0.45 -18.25 2.29
N GLU A 10 0.86 -18.35 2.14
CA GLU A 10 1.70 -17.37 1.47
C GLU A 10 1.43 -17.29 -0.04
N MET A 11 0.93 -18.38 -0.63
CA MET A 11 0.67 -18.49 -2.06
C MET A 11 -0.73 -18.02 -2.47
N VAL A 12 -1.56 -17.65 -1.51
CA VAL A 12 -2.90 -17.14 -1.82
C VAL A 12 -2.80 -15.71 -2.29
N SER A 13 -3.21 -15.46 -3.52
CA SER A 13 -3.42 -14.11 -4.03
C SER A 13 -4.90 -13.75 -3.96
N LEU A 14 -5.22 -12.66 -3.31
CA LEU A 14 -6.54 -12.04 -3.34
C LEU A 14 -6.62 -10.93 -4.40
N VAL A 15 -5.52 -10.71 -5.11
CA VAL A 15 -5.33 -9.60 -6.04
C VAL A 15 -5.31 -10.14 -7.46
N PRO A 16 -6.15 -9.61 -8.37
CA PRO A 16 -6.07 -9.97 -9.79
C PRO A 16 -4.70 -9.67 -10.37
N PRO A 17 -4.12 -10.57 -11.19
CA PRO A 17 -2.87 -10.29 -11.86
C PRO A 17 -3.04 -9.19 -12.90
N ILE A 18 -1.96 -8.45 -13.18
CA ILE A 18 -1.90 -7.48 -14.28
C ILE A 18 -1.04 -8.04 -15.40
N VAL A 19 -1.53 -7.94 -16.64
CA VAL A 19 -0.78 -8.28 -17.84
C VAL A 19 -0.43 -7.00 -18.61
N LEU A 20 0.86 -6.79 -18.85
CA LEU A 20 1.38 -5.61 -19.52
C LEU A 20 2.66 -5.95 -20.29
N ASN A 21 2.72 -5.54 -21.58
CA ASN A 21 3.93 -5.67 -22.40
C ASN A 21 4.59 -7.05 -22.30
N GLU A 22 3.81 -8.10 -22.57
CA GLU A 22 4.23 -9.50 -22.52
C GLU A 22 4.74 -9.97 -21.14
N LYS A 23 4.42 -9.25 -20.08
CA LYS A 23 4.69 -9.63 -18.70
C LYS A 23 3.41 -9.79 -17.92
N ILE A 24 3.43 -10.73 -16.99
CA ILE A 24 2.38 -10.87 -15.98
C ILE A 24 2.96 -10.55 -14.61
N PHE A 25 2.26 -9.69 -13.88
CA PHE A 25 2.58 -9.35 -12.50
C PHE A 25 1.57 -10.01 -11.59
N ILE A 26 2.07 -10.79 -10.65
CA ILE A 26 1.23 -11.55 -9.71
C ILE A 26 1.58 -11.12 -8.30
N MET A 27 0.60 -10.54 -7.62
CA MET A 27 0.71 -10.19 -6.22
C MET A 27 0.24 -11.38 -5.37
N TYR A 28 1.14 -11.92 -4.60
CA TYR A 28 0.84 -12.88 -3.55
C TYR A 28 0.65 -12.15 -2.23
N LYS A 29 0.32 -12.90 -1.18
CA LYS A 29 0.04 -12.32 0.13
C LYS A 29 1.20 -11.46 0.68
N THR A 30 2.43 -11.90 0.47
CA THR A 30 3.64 -11.27 1.04
C THR A 30 4.75 -11.01 0.03
N PHE A 31 4.49 -11.20 -1.27
CA PHE A 31 5.47 -10.92 -2.31
C PHE A 31 4.83 -10.64 -3.65
N LEU A 32 5.54 -9.91 -4.49
CA LEU A 32 5.18 -9.58 -5.87
C LEU A 32 6.15 -10.27 -6.83
N THR A 33 5.63 -10.85 -7.90
CA THR A 33 6.44 -11.42 -8.96
C THR A 33 6.13 -10.82 -10.31
N SER A 34 7.12 -10.87 -11.21
CA SER A 34 6.94 -10.65 -12.64
C SER A 34 7.40 -11.87 -13.39
N HIS A 35 6.57 -12.29 -14.34
CA HIS A 35 6.90 -13.39 -15.25
C HIS A 35 6.78 -12.92 -16.70
N ASP A 36 7.56 -13.54 -17.56
CA ASP A 36 7.40 -13.45 -19.01
C ASP A 36 6.13 -14.19 -19.42
N LEU A 37 5.20 -13.52 -20.09
CA LEU A 37 3.89 -14.10 -20.37
C LEU A 37 3.97 -15.29 -21.34
N PRO A 38 4.74 -15.24 -22.45
CA PRO A 38 4.87 -16.37 -23.38
C PRO A 38 5.50 -17.62 -22.76
N SER A 39 6.57 -17.46 -21.99
CA SER A 39 7.35 -18.59 -21.46
C SER A 39 6.95 -18.99 -20.03
N GLY A 40 6.33 -18.08 -19.27
CA GLY A 40 6.07 -18.26 -17.85
C GLY A 40 7.29 -18.14 -16.95
N ASN A 41 8.46 -17.79 -17.50
CA ASN A 41 9.69 -17.69 -16.74
C ASN A 41 9.63 -16.51 -15.76
N LEU A 42 10.16 -16.71 -14.57
CA LEU A 42 10.28 -15.66 -13.55
C LEU A 42 11.32 -14.62 -14.01
N ASN A 43 10.89 -13.35 -14.07
CA ASN A 43 11.78 -12.22 -14.32
C ASN A 43 12.40 -11.72 -13.00
N TRP A 44 11.56 -11.48 -12.01
CA TRP A 44 11.98 -11.04 -10.68
C TRP A 44 10.91 -11.33 -9.61
N LYS A 45 11.35 -11.37 -8.38
CA LYS A 45 10.50 -11.47 -7.18
C LYS A 45 10.90 -10.38 -6.19
N LEU A 46 9.92 -9.70 -5.63
CA LEU A 46 10.05 -8.76 -4.52
C LEU A 46 9.39 -9.37 -3.29
N ASP A 47 10.18 -9.63 -2.26
CA ASP A 47 9.68 -10.04 -0.94
C ASP A 47 9.28 -8.79 -0.13
N LEU A 48 8.14 -8.86 0.53
CA LEU A 48 7.61 -7.77 1.36
C LEU A 48 7.92 -7.98 2.86
N ASN A 49 8.81 -8.92 3.16
CA ASN A 49 9.26 -9.22 4.53
C ASN A 49 8.11 -9.49 5.51
N GLY A 50 7.06 -10.15 5.03
CA GLY A 50 5.89 -10.49 5.82
C GLY A 50 4.77 -9.43 5.81
N ALA A 51 4.97 -8.26 5.25
CA ALA A 51 3.89 -7.32 5.01
C ALA A 51 2.87 -7.92 4.03
N ARG A 52 1.59 -7.79 4.35
CA ARG A 52 0.53 -8.42 3.56
C ARG A 52 -0.02 -7.47 2.50
N VAL A 53 -0.45 -8.02 1.39
CA VAL A 53 -1.24 -7.30 0.38
C VAL A 53 -2.55 -8.03 0.16
N TRP A 54 -3.66 -7.32 0.30
CA TRP A 54 -5.01 -7.85 0.10
C TRP A 54 -5.88 -6.96 -0.81
N SER A 55 -5.37 -5.79 -1.17
CA SER A 55 -5.98 -4.88 -2.16
C SER A 55 -5.26 -4.96 -3.49
N GLY A 56 -5.88 -4.46 -4.55
CA GLY A 56 -5.33 -4.53 -5.90
C GLY A 56 -4.08 -3.67 -6.09
N ILE A 57 -3.43 -3.89 -7.23
CA ILE A 57 -2.27 -3.14 -7.68
C ILE A 57 -2.64 -2.22 -8.83
N SER A 58 -1.95 -1.09 -8.93
CA SER A 58 -2.11 -0.13 -10.03
C SER A 58 -0.80 0.03 -10.78
N TYR A 59 -0.88 0.36 -12.06
CA TYR A 59 0.29 0.51 -12.92
C TYR A 59 0.29 1.84 -13.66
N ASP A 60 1.43 2.52 -13.67
CA ASP A 60 1.69 3.68 -14.52
C ASP A 60 2.76 3.34 -15.56
N GLU A 61 2.33 3.32 -16.84
CA GLU A 61 3.20 3.01 -17.95
C GLU A 61 4.27 4.10 -18.15
N THR A 62 3.93 5.36 -17.93
CA THR A 62 4.82 6.49 -18.18
C THR A 62 6.08 6.43 -17.32
N THR A 63 5.91 6.07 -16.06
CA THR A 63 7.01 5.96 -15.09
C THR A 63 7.46 4.52 -14.86
N ASN A 64 6.84 3.55 -15.53
CA ASN A 64 7.06 2.10 -15.32
C ASN A 64 6.91 1.73 -13.83
N SER A 65 5.85 2.24 -13.18
CA SER A 65 5.65 2.04 -11.76
C SER A 65 4.47 1.13 -11.48
N ILE A 66 4.67 0.14 -10.63
CA ILE A 66 3.63 -0.63 -9.97
C ILE A 66 3.42 -0.02 -8.60
N ILE A 67 2.17 0.29 -8.25
CA ILE A 67 1.81 0.91 -6.98
C ILE A 67 0.80 0.01 -6.28
N PHE A 68 1.02 -0.26 -5.01
CA PHE A 68 0.11 -1.02 -4.17
C PHE A 68 0.21 -0.55 -2.72
N VAL A 69 -0.70 -1.03 -1.89
CA VAL A 69 -0.69 -0.76 -0.47
C VAL A 69 -0.55 -2.06 0.31
N THR A 70 0.09 -1.95 1.46
CA THR A 70 0.33 -3.08 2.36
C THR A 70 -0.44 -2.93 3.65
N SER A 71 -0.66 -4.04 4.30
CA SER A 71 -1.24 -4.13 5.63
C SER A 71 -0.20 -4.55 6.67
N ASN A 72 -0.69 -4.96 7.82
CA ASN A 72 0.09 -5.47 8.93
C ASN A 72 0.98 -6.67 8.55
N LEU A 73 1.96 -6.94 9.39
CA LEU A 73 2.74 -8.17 9.32
C LEU A 73 1.85 -9.41 9.50
N VAL A 74 2.28 -10.52 8.90
CA VAL A 74 1.57 -11.81 9.01
C VAL A 74 1.43 -12.28 10.46
N ASN A 75 2.32 -11.86 11.35
CA ASN A 75 2.37 -12.33 12.73
C ASN A 75 2.40 -11.14 13.69
N LEU A 76 1.22 -10.70 14.14
CA LEU A 76 1.06 -9.56 15.04
C LEU A 76 1.46 -9.86 16.48
N LEU A 77 1.39 -11.14 16.91
CA LEU A 77 1.71 -11.53 18.27
C LEU A 77 3.23 -11.58 18.47
N GLY A 78 3.79 -10.55 19.07
CA GLY A 78 5.18 -10.48 19.50
C GLY A 78 6.16 -9.84 18.51
N LYS A 79 5.72 -9.43 17.31
CA LYS A 79 6.51 -8.60 16.41
C LYS A 79 5.82 -7.26 16.19
N THR A 80 6.58 -6.22 16.29
CA THR A 80 6.12 -4.85 16.02
C THR A 80 6.34 -4.53 14.55
N ASP A 81 5.42 -3.83 13.93
CA ASP A 81 5.56 -3.32 12.55
C ASP A 81 6.77 -2.39 12.37
N ILE A 82 7.40 -1.99 13.49
CA ILE A 82 8.60 -1.15 13.51
C ILE A 82 9.76 -1.78 12.74
N GLU A 83 9.83 -3.12 12.74
CA GLU A 83 10.91 -3.85 12.09
C GLU A 83 10.70 -4.06 10.58
N ASN A 84 9.53 -3.69 10.05
CA ASN A 84 9.23 -3.81 8.63
C ASN A 84 8.76 -2.47 8.05
N ASP A 85 9.64 -1.82 7.30
CA ASP A 85 9.34 -0.55 6.65
C ASP A 85 8.25 -0.65 5.58
N LEU A 86 7.94 -1.86 5.13
CA LEU A 86 6.94 -2.10 4.09
C LEU A 86 5.55 -2.40 4.62
N SER A 87 5.37 -2.62 5.94
CA SER A 87 4.03 -2.81 6.50
C SER A 87 3.27 -1.48 6.61
N ASN A 88 1.94 -1.52 6.49
CA ASN A 88 1.07 -0.33 6.56
C ASN A 88 1.56 0.85 5.71
N SER A 89 1.95 0.55 4.49
CA SER A 89 2.62 1.49 3.59
C SER A 89 1.97 1.52 2.22
N VAL A 90 2.12 2.63 1.52
CA VAL A 90 2.04 2.66 0.07
C VAL A 90 3.42 2.42 -0.51
N VAL A 91 3.53 1.49 -1.45
CA VAL A 91 4.79 1.05 -2.04
C VAL A 91 4.76 1.28 -3.54
N VAL A 92 5.82 1.86 -4.06
CA VAL A 92 6.03 2.09 -5.49
C VAL A 92 7.24 1.29 -5.94
N VAL A 93 7.05 0.45 -6.96
CA VAL A 93 8.05 -0.50 -7.46
C VAL A 93 8.31 -0.26 -8.94
N ASP A 94 9.56 -0.36 -9.36
CA ASP A 94 9.93 -0.39 -10.78
C ASP A 94 9.49 -1.71 -11.40
N SER A 95 8.60 -1.64 -12.40
CA SER A 95 8.06 -2.83 -13.06
C SER A 95 9.08 -3.62 -13.86
N LYS A 96 10.22 -3.02 -14.21
CA LYS A 96 11.26 -3.68 -15.02
C LYS A 96 12.12 -4.64 -14.21
N ASN A 97 12.41 -4.27 -12.95
CA ASN A 97 13.40 -4.99 -12.14
C ASN A 97 12.93 -5.34 -10.72
N GLY A 98 11.72 -4.95 -10.33
CA GLY A 98 11.16 -5.23 -9.00
C GLY A 98 11.76 -4.42 -7.86
N LYS A 99 12.58 -3.41 -8.13
CA LYS A 99 13.17 -2.56 -7.09
C LYS A 99 12.14 -1.56 -6.55
N ILE A 100 12.13 -1.38 -5.26
CA ILE A 100 11.32 -0.34 -4.61
C ILE A 100 11.91 1.02 -4.99
N LYS A 101 11.06 1.89 -5.55
CA LYS A 101 11.40 3.28 -5.85
C LYS A 101 11.25 4.15 -4.60
N CYS A 102 10.13 3.99 -3.92
CA CYS A 102 9.82 4.63 -2.64
C CYS A 102 8.71 3.87 -1.92
N ASN A 103 8.61 4.12 -0.62
CA ASN A 103 7.48 3.70 0.18
C ASN A 103 7.18 4.78 1.23
N PHE A 104 5.92 4.90 1.61
CA PHE A 104 5.47 5.85 2.63
C PHE A 104 4.58 5.13 3.62
N LYS A 105 5.06 5.06 4.84
CA LYS A 105 4.40 4.36 5.94
C LYS A 105 3.29 5.20 6.54
N ASP A 106 2.13 4.60 6.80
CA ASP A 106 1.04 5.27 7.49
C ASP A 106 1.21 5.22 9.00
N THR A 107 1.29 4.03 9.55
CA THR A 107 1.48 3.78 10.98
C THR A 107 2.75 3.00 11.22
N ILE A 108 3.50 3.37 12.27
CA ILE A 108 4.72 2.65 12.66
C ILE A 108 4.36 1.33 13.34
N HIS A 109 3.28 1.35 14.11
CA HIS A 109 2.85 0.24 14.94
C HIS A 109 1.33 0.20 14.99
N ASP A 110 0.75 -0.87 14.46
CA ASP A 110 -0.69 -1.03 14.36
C ASP A 110 -1.16 -2.27 15.11
N HIS A 111 -1.93 -2.04 16.16
CA HIS A 111 -2.58 -3.10 16.95
C HIS A 111 -4.05 -3.27 16.61
N TRP A 112 -4.60 -2.44 15.73
CA TRP A 112 -6.04 -2.31 15.56
C TRP A 112 -6.53 -2.66 14.16
N ASP A 113 -5.65 -3.25 13.35
CA ASP A 113 -5.98 -3.60 11.96
C ASP A 113 -6.35 -2.38 11.10
N LEU A 114 -5.60 -1.30 11.28
CA LEU A 114 -5.80 -0.03 10.57
C LEU A 114 -4.99 0.04 9.27
N ASP A 115 -5.05 -1.03 8.53
CA ASP A 115 -4.35 -1.21 7.26
C ASP A 115 -4.53 -0.06 6.27
N MET A 116 -3.59 0.02 5.35
CA MET A 116 -3.83 0.69 4.07
C MET A 116 -4.89 -0.07 3.27
N VAL A 117 -5.75 0.65 2.55
CA VAL A 117 -6.94 0.07 1.90
C VAL A 117 -7.11 0.52 0.45
N GLY A 118 -7.76 -0.34 -0.32
CA GLY A 118 -8.13 -0.07 -1.70
C GLY A 118 -6.94 -0.07 -2.67
N ASN A 119 -7.25 -0.03 -3.95
CA ASN A 119 -6.25 0.11 -4.99
C ASN A 119 -5.80 1.57 -5.06
N PRO A 120 -4.51 1.88 -5.16
CA PRO A 120 -4.06 3.23 -5.45
C PRO A 120 -4.67 3.75 -6.75
N ILE A 121 -5.07 5.01 -6.76
CA ILE A 121 -5.69 5.66 -7.93
C ILE A 121 -4.66 6.54 -8.59
N ILE A 122 -4.41 6.32 -9.89
CA ILE A 122 -3.46 7.12 -10.67
C ILE A 122 -4.23 8.15 -11.49
N VAL A 123 -3.85 9.41 -11.34
CA VAL A 123 -4.48 10.52 -12.08
C VAL A 123 -3.45 11.45 -12.68
N LYS A 124 -3.86 12.17 -13.75
CA LYS A 124 -3.16 13.36 -14.23
C LYS A 124 -3.69 14.57 -13.46
N LYS A 125 -2.84 15.17 -12.64
CA LYS A 125 -3.17 16.38 -11.86
C LYS A 125 -2.54 17.59 -12.51
N LYS A 126 -3.34 18.64 -12.76
CA LYS A 126 -2.85 19.95 -13.19
C LYS A 126 -2.22 20.65 -11.98
N ILE A 127 -0.98 21.08 -12.13
CA ILE A 127 -0.28 21.87 -11.11
C ILE A 127 -0.37 23.37 -11.39
N ASN A 128 0.07 24.19 -10.45
CA ASN A 128 -0.05 25.66 -10.53
C ASN A 128 0.66 26.28 -11.73
N SER A 129 1.70 25.64 -12.28
CA SER A 129 2.37 26.07 -13.52
C SER A 129 1.53 25.82 -14.77
N GLY A 130 0.38 25.14 -14.67
CA GLY A 130 -0.44 24.72 -15.81
C GLY A 130 -0.03 23.36 -16.40
N GLU A 131 1.09 22.81 -16.00
CA GLU A 131 1.55 21.48 -16.40
C GLU A 131 0.74 20.36 -15.74
N PHE A 132 0.79 19.17 -16.34
CA PHE A 132 0.19 17.97 -15.77
C PHE A 132 1.27 17.05 -15.20
N LYS A 133 1.06 16.60 -13.95
CA LYS A 133 1.86 15.54 -13.32
C LYS A 133 1.02 14.30 -13.11
N LYS A 134 1.67 13.14 -13.20
CA LYS A 134 1.07 11.87 -12.77
C LYS A 134 1.26 11.71 -11.27
N VAL A 135 0.17 11.54 -10.56
CA VAL A 135 0.16 11.30 -9.12
C VAL A 135 -0.63 10.05 -8.80
N ALA A 136 -0.23 9.34 -7.75
CA ALA A 136 -0.98 8.23 -7.17
C ALA A 136 -1.60 8.68 -5.85
N TYR A 137 -2.86 8.33 -5.64
CA TYR A 137 -3.54 8.48 -4.36
C TYR A 137 -3.69 7.11 -3.70
N ALA A 138 -3.31 7.02 -2.44
CA ALA A 138 -3.50 5.85 -1.60
C ALA A 138 -4.21 6.24 -0.30
N PHE A 139 -4.91 5.28 0.30
CA PHE A 139 -5.81 5.53 1.42
C PHE A 139 -5.55 4.55 2.55
N SER A 140 -5.86 4.95 3.77
CA SER A 140 -5.79 4.06 4.93
C SER A 140 -7.07 4.07 5.76
N LYS A 141 -7.26 3.04 6.56
CA LYS A 141 -8.36 2.96 7.54
C LYS A 141 -8.25 4.04 8.61
N THR A 142 -7.08 4.62 8.82
CA THR A 142 -6.89 5.79 9.73
C THR A 142 -7.50 7.08 9.19
N GLY A 143 -8.00 7.06 7.94
CA GLY A 143 -8.51 8.25 7.25
C GLY A 143 -7.42 9.09 6.59
N ASN A 144 -6.19 8.61 6.55
CA ASN A 144 -5.10 9.29 5.85
C ASN A 144 -5.16 9.04 4.34
N THR A 145 -4.86 10.09 3.60
CA THR A 145 -4.72 10.06 2.14
C THR A 145 -3.32 10.48 1.77
N PHE A 146 -2.65 9.67 0.97
CA PHE A 146 -1.31 9.93 0.45
C PHE A 146 -1.41 10.37 -1.01
N GLU A 147 -0.77 11.46 -1.35
CA GLU A 147 -0.56 11.91 -2.74
C GLU A 147 0.92 11.76 -3.08
N ILE A 148 1.23 10.87 -4.00
CA ILE A 148 2.60 10.53 -4.38
C ILE A 148 2.84 11.00 -5.82
N ASN A 149 3.87 11.78 -6.01
CA ASN A 149 4.32 12.20 -7.33
C ASN A 149 5.11 11.06 -7.98
N LEU A 150 4.60 10.50 -9.07
CA LEU A 150 5.19 9.30 -9.69
C LEU A 150 6.44 9.60 -10.51
N SER A 151 6.70 10.86 -10.90
CA SER A 151 7.86 11.21 -11.70
C SER A 151 9.18 11.14 -10.92
N ASP A 152 9.14 11.51 -9.66
CA ASP A 152 10.30 11.60 -8.77
C ASP A 152 10.15 10.76 -7.48
N CYS A 153 9.00 10.07 -7.35
CA CYS A 153 8.68 9.22 -6.21
C CYS A 153 8.72 9.97 -4.87
N THR A 154 8.19 11.19 -4.85
CA THR A 154 8.10 12.01 -3.63
C THR A 154 6.67 12.06 -3.10
N LEU A 155 6.55 12.17 -1.77
CA LEU A 155 5.28 12.41 -1.11
C LEU A 155 4.90 13.89 -1.32
N ALA A 156 3.94 14.13 -2.21
CA ALA A 156 3.47 15.48 -2.50
C ALA A 156 2.56 16.01 -1.38
N ASN A 157 1.75 15.13 -0.78
CA ASN A 157 0.85 15.50 0.31
C ASN A 157 0.45 14.27 1.14
N LYS A 158 0.20 14.50 2.43
CA LYS A 158 -0.49 13.57 3.32
C LYS A 158 -1.56 14.34 4.07
N ASN A 159 -2.83 14.03 3.78
CA ASN A 159 -3.97 14.62 4.46
C ASN A 159 -4.60 13.59 5.40
N SER A 160 -5.01 14.05 6.57
CA SER A 160 -5.79 13.27 7.50
C SER A 160 -7.24 13.75 7.47
N ILE A 161 -8.16 12.81 7.29
CA ILE A 161 -9.59 13.09 7.46
C ILE A 161 -9.87 12.93 8.94
N LYS A 162 -10.37 13.99 9.60
CA LYS A 162 -10.84 13.85 10.98
C LYS A 162 -11.99 12.85 11.00
N GLN A 163 -11.81 11.77 11.73
CA GLN A 163 -12.87 10.81 11.95
C GLN A 163 -13.79 11.36 13.03
N ILE A 164 -15.03 11.62 12.68
CA ILE A 164 -16.08 11.97 13.64
C ILE A 164 -16.66 10.67 14.15
N ILE A 165 -16.43 10.38 15.41
CA ILE A 165 -17.10 9.26 16.08
C ILE A 165 -18.36 9.81 16.74
N THR A 166 -19.50 9.38 16.20
CA THR A 166 -20.83 9.84 16.68
C THR A 166 -21.32 9.06 17.90
N ASP A 167 -20.61 8.03 18.33
CA ASP A 167 -21.00 7.23 19.48
C ASP A 167 -20.36 7.73 20.77
N ASN A 168 -21.11 8.51 21.53
CA ASN A 168 -20.71 9.04 22.84
C ASN A 168 -20.54 7.96 23.93
N LYS A 169 -20.89 6.71 23.64
CA LYS A 169 -20.78 5.59 24.58
C LYS A 169 -19.53 4.76 24.35
N SER A 170 -18.70 5.11 23.37
CA SER A 170 -17.44 4.40 23.15
C SER A 170 -16.58 4.47 24.41
N PRO A 171 -16.11 3.33 24.93
CA PRO A 171 -15.23 3.29 26.10
C PRO A 171 -13.84 3.85 25.80
N ILE A 172 -13.52 4.10 24.53
CA ILE A 172 -12.22 4.54 24.08
C ILE A 172 -12.30 6.02 23.75
N LYS A 173 -11.83 6.86 24.68
CA LYS A 173 -11.81 8.31 24.50
C LYS A 173 -10.64 8.81 23.65
N ASN A 174 -9.48 8.16 23.78
CA ASN A 174 -8.29 8.48 23.01
C ASN A 174 -7.58 7.18 22.61
N GLN A 175 -7.20 7.06 21.36
CA GLN A 175 -6.35 5.98 20.88
C GLN A 175 -5.09 6.57 20.30
N THR A 176 -3.95 6.04 20.70
CA THR A 176 -2.66 6.41 20.16
C THR A 176 -2.15 5.27 19.29
N TYR A 177 -1.96 5.54 18.01
CA TYR A 177 -1.39 4.61 17.06
C TYR A 177 -0.02 5.13 16.65
N SER A 178 1.01 4.61 17.26
CA SER A 178 2.36 5.08 16.99
C SER A 178 2.49 6.59 17.20
N ASN A 179 2.50 7.35 16.16
CA ASN A 179 2.54 8.81 16.20
C ASN A 179 1.18 9.46 15.90
N TYR A 180 0.10 8.65 15.83
CA TYR A 180 -1.23 9.16 15.55
C TYR A 180 -2.07 9.12 16.81
N GLN A 181 -2.67 10.25 17.11
CA GLN A 181 -3.69 10.39 18.13
C GLN A 181 -5.04 10.53 17.44
N ILE A 182 -5.95 9.58 17.68
CA ILE A 182 -7.32 9.73 17.27
C ILE A 182 -8.05 10.41 18.43
N GLU A 183 -8.44 11.64 18.21
CA GLU A 183 -9.24 12.39 19.15
C GLU A 183 -10.71 12.11 18.85
N ILE A 184 -11.38 11.47 19.81
CA ILE A 184 -12.83 11.27 19.74
C ILE A 184 -13.47 12.55 20.28
N THR A 185 -13.96 13.37 19.37
CA THR A 185 -14.68 14.60 19.75
C THR A 185 -16.15 14.29 19.99
N ASN A 186 -16.71 14.91 21.01
CA ASN A 186 -18.15 14.86 21.24
C ASN A 186 -18.85 15.58 20.07
N PRO A 187 -19.84 14.97 19.39
CA PRO A 187 -20.56 15.61 18.29
C PRO A 187 -21.29 16.91 18.68
N GLU A 188 -21.52 17.15 19.96
CA GLU A 188 -22.09 18.41 20.43
C GLU A 188 -21.14 19.61 20.32
N ASN A 189 -19.88 19.40 19.98
CA ASN A 189 -18.86 20.43 19.81
C ASN A 189 -18.51 20.71 18.34
N LEU A 190 -19.36 20.29 17.40
CA LEU A 190 -19.21 20.54 15.96
C LEU A 190 -20.14 21.66 15.50
#